data_6afdf675bf8e1bb5e488a8cdd41be4aa
#
_entry.id   6afdf675bf8e1bb5e488a8cdd41be4aa
#
_cell.length_a   1.000
_cell.length_b   1.000
_cell.length_c   1.000
_cell.angle_alpha   90.00
_cell.angle_beta   90.00
_cell.angle_gamma   90.00
#
_symmetry.space_group_name_H-M   'P 1'
#
loop_
_entity.id
_entity.type
_entity.pdbx_description
1 polymer ?
#
loop_
_entity_poly.entity_id
_entity_poly.type
_entity_poly.pdbx_seq_one_letter_code
_entity_poly.pdbx_strand_id
1 'polypeptide(L)'
;MSGFTDYHAHFVYGVDDGAQTREEMYAMLDAAAADGVRHLFATSHSTPGMERFPQEVYDRHLAFARDYCAQKGYDLKLEHGSELLYTPAAGYAAVQRQLLTLGDTGWVLLEFVPNITAKELETALQEITGAGYRILVAHIERYPCLAQHGLLARLHKQYRLRCQINCSAVLDSGFWQWMRLEHWIKTGLVDAVSSDAHNCTSRPTRMRQAYERLCTRVGQTTAQKLTGLDGTEYLV
;
A
#
# COMPACT_ATOMS: atom_id res chain seq x y z
N MET A 1 -16.54 1.37 -14.60
CA MET A 1 -15.45 1.25 -15.63
C MET A 1 -14.23 0.66 -14.95
N SER A 2 -13.45 -0.16 -15.64
CA SER A 2 -12.19 -0.70 -15.08
C SER A 2 -11.17 0.41 -14.88
N GLY A 3 -10.46 0.43 -13.78
CA GLY A 3 -9.42 1.39 -13.47
C GLY A 3 -8.45 0.81 -12.45
N PHE A 4 -7.38 1.53 -12.17
CA PHE A 4 -6.37 1.07 -11.23
C PHE A 4 -6.91 1.05 -9.79
N THR A 5 -6.49 0.05 -9.02
CA THR A 5 -6.63 0.02 -7.56
C THR A 5 -5.30 0.37 -6.93
N ASP A 6 -5.29 1.42 -6.11
CA ASP A 6 -4.11 1.88 -5.39
C ASP A 6 -4.32 1.64 -3.88
N TYR A 7 -3.63 0.64 -3.35
CA TYR A 7 -3.75 0.22 -1.96
C TYR A 7 -2.90 1.03 -0.98
N HIS A 8 -2.14 2.05 -1.48
CA HIS A 8 -1.18 2.74 -0.65
C HIS A 8 -0.99 4.19 -1.11
N ALA A 9 -1.61 5.16 -0.39
CA ALA A 9 -1.47 6.59 -0.65
C ALA A 9 -1.78 7.45 0.58
N HIS A 10 -1.00 8.53 0.77
CA HIS A 10 -1.03 9.43 1.92
C HIS A 10 -1.68 10.76 1.55
N PHE A 11 -2.95 10.71 1.11
CA PHE A 11 -3.64 11.91 0.62
C PHE A 11 -4.47 12.62 1.69
N VAL A 12 -4.76 12.01 2.86
CA VAL A 12 -5.55 12.65 3.91
C VAL A 12 -4.72 13.72 4.60
N TYR A 13 -5.08 15.00 4.42
CA TYR A 13 -4.24 16.10 4.83
C TYR A 13 -4.09 16.26 6.35
N GLY A 14 -2.90 16.70 6.78
CA GLY A 14 -2.60 17.05 8.17
C GLY A 14 -2.65 15.88 9.16
N VAL A 15 -2.45 14.66 8.68
CA VAL A 15 -2.44 13.42 9.48
C VAL A 15 -1.03 12.85 9.60
N ASP A 16 -0.26 12.87 8.52
CA ASP A 16 1.11 12.35 8.43
C ASP A 16 1.99 13.25 7.53
N ASP A 17 3.05 12.69 6.93
CA ASP A 17 3.96 13.38 6.00
C ASP A 17 3.44 13.44 4.55
N GLY A 18 2.21 12.99 4.29
CA GLY A 18 1.51 13.14 3.01
C GLY A 18 1.01 14.55 2.78
N ALA A 19 -0.22 14.72 2.30
CA ALA A 19 -0.83 16.03 2.10
C ALA A 19 -0.86 16.86 3.39
N GLN A 20 -0.38 18.10 3.35
CA GLN A 20 -0.35 18.98 4.54
C GLN A 20 -1.56 19.92 4.58
N THR A 21 -2.14 20.22 3.43
CA THR A 21 -3.31 21.11 3.30
C THR A 21 -4.44 20.44 2.55
N ARG A 22 -5.64 20.99 2.69
CA ARG A 22 -6.82 20.53 1.95
C ARG A 22 -6.62 20.66 0.44
N GLU A 23 -5.96 21.72 0.00
CA GLU A 23 -5.65 21.99 -1.40
C GLU A 23 -4.69 20.94 -1.97
N GLU A 24 -3.68 20.53 -1.19
CA GLU A 24 -2.77 19.44 -1.57
C GLU A 24 -3.51 18.11 -1.67
N MET A 25 -4.38 17.78 -0.71
CA MET A 25 -5.24 16.60 -0.78
C MET A 25 -6.07 16.59 -2.06
N TYR A 26 -6.72 17.72 -2.39
CA TYR A 26 -7.53 17.84 -3.60
C TYR A 26 -6.71 17.68 -4.86
N ALA A 27 -5.51 18.27 -4.91
CA ALA A 27 -4.60 18.10 -6.04
C ALA A 27 -4.14 16.63 -6.20
N MET A 28 -3.90 15.91 -5.11
CA MET A 28 -3.57 14.49 -5.16
C MET A 28 -4.74 13.63 -5.67
N LEU A 29 -5.97 13.95 -5.28
CA LEU A 29 -7.18 13.27 -5.79
C LEU A 29 -7.41 13.55 -7.27
N ASP A 30 -7.21 14.80 -7.72
CA ASP A 30 -7.25 15.18 -9.14
C ASP A 30 -6.22 14.40 -9.94
N ALA A 31 -4.98 14.30 -9.43
CA ALA A 31 -3.91 13.55 -10.06
C ALA A 31 -4.22 12.05 -10.13
N ALA A 32 -4.73 11.44 -9.06
CA ALA A 32 -5.11 10.04 -9.02
C ALA A 32 -6.24 9.72 -10.03
N ALA A 33 -7.27 10.56 -10.08
CA ALA A 33 -8.38 10.42 -11.03
C ALA A 33 -7.89 10.52 -12.49
N ALA A 34 -7.01 11.49 -12.79
CA ALA A 34 -6.40 11.70 -14.11
C ALA A 34 -5.46 10.55 -14.51
N ASP A 35 -4.74 9.98 -13.55
CA ASP A 35 -3.84 8.83 -13.76
C ASP A 35 -4.62 7.52 -14.00
N GLY A 36 -5.93 7.51 -13.76
CA GLY A 36 -6.82 6.37 -14.03
C GLY A 36 -7.09 5.49 -12.81
N VAL A 37 -6.76 5.95 -11.62
CA VAL A 37 -7.16 5.28 -10.37
C VAL A 37 -8.67 5.38 -10.21
N ARG A 38 -9.30 4.28 -9.80
CA ARG A 38 -10.75 4.20 -9.53
C ARG A 38 -11.06 3.67 -8.13
N HIS A 39 -10.08 3.05 -7.50
CA HIS A 39 -10.18 2.59 -6.12
C HIS A 39 -8.89 2.99 -5.40
N LEU A 40 -8.99 3.84 -4.37
CA LEU A 40 -7.86 4.44 -3.67
C LEU A 40 -8.03 4.27 -2.16
N PHE A 41 -7.02 3.73 -1.52
CA PHE A 41 -6.98 3.54 -0.06
C PHE A 41 -6.20 4.68 0.60
N ALA A 42 -6.82 5.28 1.61
CA ALA A 42 -6.18 6.28 2.47
C ALA A 42 -5.35 5.57 3.54
N THR A 43 -4.04 5.56 3.39
CA THR A 43 -3.15 4.76 4.24
C THR A 43 -2.15 5.62 5.00
N SER A 44 -2.65 6.66 5.68
CA SER A 44 -1.83 7.49 6.55
C SER A 44 -1.08 6.65 7.59
N HIS A 45 0.14 7.07 7.94
CA HIS A 45 0.99 6.36 8.90
C HIS A 45 0.31 6.16 10.25
N SER A 46 0.43 4.96 10.78
CA SER A 46 0.00 4.58 12.13
C SER A 46 1.15 3.89 12.84
N THR A 47 1.60 4.47 13.96
CA THR A 47 2.77 3.99 14.70
C THR A 47 2.40 3.73 16.17
N PRO A 48 1.68 2.64 16.49
CA PRO A 48 1.24 2.34 17.84
C PRO A 48 2.39 2.34 18.83
N GLY A 49 2.18 2.99 19.99
CA GLY A 49 3.17 3.12 21.05
C GLY A 49 4.18 4.26 20.86
N MET A 50 4.27 4.87 19.68
CA MET A 50 5.08 6.06 19.42
C MET A 50 4.20 7.29 19.32
N GLU A 51 3.11 7.21 18.56
CA GLU A 51 2.16 8.30 18.36
C GLU A 51 0.72 7.77 18.45
N ARG A 52 -0.18 8.66 18.88
CA ARG A 52 -1.61 8.36 18.80
C ARG A 52 -2.12 8.72 17.41
N PHE A 53 -2.67 7.75 16.70
CA PHE A 53 -3.31 8.00 15.42
C PHE A 53 -4.46 9.00 15.59
N PRO A 54 -4.48 10.11 14.81
CA PRO A 54 -5.48 11.18 14.99
C PRO A 54 -6.81 10.83 14.30
N GLN A 55 -7.47 9.76 14.77
CA GLN A 55 -8.65 9.15 14.14
C GLN A 55 -9.75 10.16 13.78
N GLU A 56 -10.11 11.06 14.71
CA GLU A 56 -11.19 12.04 14.48
C GLU A 56 -10.85 13.04 13.36
N VAL A 57 -9.58 13.41 13.25
CA VAL A 57 -9.09 14.32 12.19
C VAL A 57 -9.09 13.58 10.87
N TYR A 58 -8.54 12.37 10.88
CA TYR A 58 -8.48 11.48 9.72
C TYR A 58 -9.88 11.22 9.13
N ASP A 59 -10.85 10.80 9.95
CA ASP A 59 -12.22 10.49 9.51
C ASP A 59 -12.91 11.71 8.90
N ARG A 60 -12.77 12.88 9.55
CA ARG A 60 -13.31 14.14 9.05
C ARG A 60 -12.69 14.55 7.72
N HIS A 61 -11.37 14.44 7.58
CA HIS A 61 -10.69 14.86 6.36
C HIS A 61 -10.90 13.86 5.21
N LEU A 62 -11.03 12.58 5.51
CA LEU A 62 -11.44 11.57 4.51
C LEU A 62 -12.87 11.82 4.02
N ALA A 63 -13.79 12.28 4.90
CA ALA A 63 -15.13 12.69 4.48
C ALA A 63 -15.05 13.87 3.50
N PHE A 64 -14.22 14.90 3.78
CA PHE A 64 -14.00 16.01 2.82
C PHE A 64 -13.45 15.54 1.48
N ALA A 65 -12.56 14.54 1.47
CA ALA A 65 -12.06 13.94 0.23
C ALA A 65 -13.18 13.28 -0.58
N ARG A 66 -14.06 12.52 0.08
CA ARG A 66 -15.24 11.88 -0.55
C ARG A 66 -16.21 12.91 -1.12
N ASP A 67 -16.52 13.96 -0.37
CA ASP A 67 -17.37 15.05 -0.81
C ASP A 67 -16.78 15.77 -2.04
N TYR A 68 -15.47 16.03 -2.02
CA TYR A 68 -14.77 16.62 -3.15
C TYR A 68 -14.87 15.75 -4.41
N CYS A 69 -14.57 14.46 -4.31
CA CYS A 69 -14.69 13.54 -5.45
C CYS A 69 -16.12 13.48 -6.00
N ALA A 70 -17.13 13.48 -5.13
CA ALA A 70 -18.53 13.51 -5.53
C ALA A 70 -18.90 14.82 -6.26
N GLN A 71 -18.46 15.98 -5.76
CA GLN A 71 -18.69 17.29 -6.40
C GLN A 71 -18.02 17.39 -7.77
N LYS A 72 -16.84 16.78 -7.94
CA LYS A 72 -16.12 16.71 -9.22
C LYS A 72 -16.70 15.67 -10.19
N GLY A 73 -17.59 14.79 -9.72
CA GLY A 73 -18.10 13.68 -10.52
C GLY A 73 -17.04 12.63 -10.85
N TYR A 74 -16.03 12.46 -9.99
CA TYR A 74 -14.99 11.46 -10.19
C TYR A 74 -15.54 10.06 -9.88
N ASP A 75 -15.29 9.13 -10.79
CA ASP A 75 -15.49 7.70 -10.57
C ASP A 75 -14.27 7.15 -9.78
N LEU A 76 -14.15 7.61 -8.52
CA LEU A 76 -13.04 7.31 -7.62
C LEU A 76 -13.61 6.91 -6.25
N LYS A 77 -13.56 5.62 -5.94
CA LYS A 77 -13.93 5.08 -4.64
C LYS A 77 -12.79 5.30 -3.65
N LEU A 78 -13.08 5.94 -2.51
CA LEU A 78 -12.11 6.18 -1.44
C LEU A 78 -12.42 5.27 -0.25
N GLU A 79 -11.46 4.44 0.12
CA GLU A 79 -11.52 3.57 1.30
C GLU A 79 -10.59 4.06 2.41
N HIS A 80 -10.99 3.80 3.64
CA HIS A 80 -10.14 4.05 4.80
C HIS A 80 -9.08 2.96 4.94
N GLY A 81 -8.01 3.27 5.69
CA GLY A 81 -6.94 2.35 6.03
C GLY A 81 -5.82 3.06 6.79
N SER A 82 -4.77 2.35 7.10
CA SER A 82 -3.52 2.93 7.58
C SER A 82 -2.33 2.12 7.11
N GLU A 83 -1.20 2.78 6.91
CA GLU A 83 0.09 2.10 6.86
C GLU A 83 0.59 1.91 8.29
N LEU A 84 0.52 0.68 8.76
CA LEU A 84 0.87 0.29 10.11
C LEU A 84 2.37 0.01 10.21
N LEU A 85 3.14 0.89 10.83
CA LEU A 85 4.52 0.55 11.20
C LEU A 85 4.50 -0.45 12.35
N TYR A 86 5.09 -1.63 12.13
CA TYR A 86 5.19 -2.62 13.18
C TYR A 86 6.08 -2.15 14.33
N THR A 87 5.51 -2.20 15.52
CA THR A 87 6.16 -2.02 16.82
C THR A 87 5.65 -3.10 17.78
N PRO A 88 6.30 -3.37 18.91
CA PRO A 88 5.73 -4.26 19.93
C PRO A 88 4.32 -3.83 20.39
N ALA A 89 4.04 -2.52 20.43
CA ALA A 89 2.72 -2.00 20.74
C ALA A 89 1.68 -2.30 19.64
N ALA A 90 2.09 -2.43 18.38
CA ALA A 90 1.22 -2.86 17.28
C ALA A 90 0.74 -4.30 17.46
N GLY A 91 1.61 -5.20 17.92
CA GLY A 91 1.23 -6.58 18.30
C GLY A 91 0.18 -6.59 19.42
N TYR A 92 0.35 -5.76 20.45
CA TYR A 92 -0.65 -5.62 21.50
C TYR A 92 -1.98 -5.05 20.98
N ALA A 93 -1.93 -3.98 20.17
CA ALA A 93 -3.14 -3.39 19.56
C ALA A 93 -3.86 -4.39 18.63
N ALA A 94 -3.13 -5.28 17.96
CA ALA A 94 -3.72 -6.36 17.16
C ALA A 94 -4.55 -7.33 18.02
N VAL A 95 -4.01 -7.76 19.16
CA VAL A 95 -4.75 -8.62 20.11
C VAL A 95 -6.02 -7.94 20.62
N GLN A 96 -5.98 -6.62 20.83
CA GLN A 96 -7.13 -5.82 21.25
C GLN A 96 -8.11 -5.48 20.10
N ARG A 97 -7.87 -5.95 18.88
CA ARG A 97 -8.69 -5.63 17.70
C ARG A 97 -8.77 -4.13 17.38
N GLN A 98 -7.70 -3.39 17.58
CA GLN A 98 -7.62 -1.93 17.44
C GLN A 98 -6.88 -1.47 16.19
N LEU A 99 -6.45 -2.37 15.31
CA LEU A 99 -5.78 -1.99 14.07
C LEU A 99 -6.79 -1.52 13.04
N LEU A 100 -6.47 -0.41 12.37
CA LEU A 100 -7.24 0.10 11.24
C LEU A 100 -6.91 -0.73 10.00
N THR A 101 -7.93 -1.39 9.44
CA THR A 101 -7.78 -2.24 8.25
C THR A 101 -8.00 -1.45 6.96
N LEU A 102 -7.57 -2.01 5.84
CA LEU A 102 -7.86 -1.49 4.50
C LEU A 102 -9.34 -1.73 4.17
N GLY A 103 -10.17 -0.69 4.30
CA GLY A 103 -11.62 -0.84 4.36
C GLY A 103 -12.01 -1.84 5.47
N ASP A 104 -13.18 -2.45 5.36
CA ASP A 104 -13.67 -3.44 6.33
C ASP A 104 -13.23 -4.88 5.97
N THR A 105 -12.06 -5.04 5.33
CA THR A 105 -11.63 -6.31 4.76
C THR A 105 -10.90 -7.23 5.73
N GLY A 106 -10.44 -6.72 6.87
CA GLY A 106 -9.56 -7.43 7.81
C GLY A 106 -8.09 -7.52 7.35
N TRP A 107 -7.73 -6.86 6.25
CA TRP A 107 -6.35 -6.69 5.81
C TRP A 107 -5.73 -5.45 6.44
N VAL A 108 -4.49 -5.57 6.89
CA VAL A 108 -3.65 -4.44 7.33
C VAL A 108 -2.51 -4.23 6.34
N LEU A 109 -2.22 -3.00 5.97
CA LEU A 109 -1.01 -2.65 5.25
C LEU A 109 0.10 -2.50 6.28
N LEU A 110 1.05 -3.45 6.28
CA LEU A 110 2.08 -3.57 7.32
C LEU A 110 3.44 -3.11 6.80
N GLU A 111 3.99 -2.10 7.45
CA GLU A 111 5.31 -1.55 7.20
C GLU A 111 6.30 -1.97 8.29
N PHE A 112 7.58 -2.01 7.93
CA PHE A 112 8.71 -2.27 8.83
C PHE A 112 9.80 -1.21 8.67
N VAL A 113 10.63 -1.06 9.70
CA VAL A 113 11.86 -0.29 9.53
C VAL A 113 12.77 -0.92 8.47
N PRO A 114 13.48 -0.14 7.63
CA PRO A 114 14.25 -0.69 6.51
C PRO A 114 15.32 -1.72 6.87
N ASN A 115 15.86 -1.64 8.08
CA ASN A 115 16.90 -2.53 8.59
C ASN A 115 16.37 -3.68 9.45
N ILE A 116 15.06 -3.99 9.36
CA ILE A 116 14.47 -5.11 10.07
C ILE A 116 15.19 -6.42 9.73
N THR A 117 15.43 -7.24 10.74
CA THR A 117 15.99 -8.58 10.53
C THR A 117 14.90 -9.57 10.10
N ALA A 118 15.30 -10.66 9.43
CA ALA A 118 14.37 -11.71 9.04
C ALA A 118 13.60 -12.30 10.24
N LYS A 119 14.25 -12.41 11.41
CA LYS A 119 13.64 -12.92 12.64
C LYS A 119 12.58 -11.97 13.21
N GLU A 120 12.88 -10.68 13.27
CA GLU A 120 11.93 -9.66 13.75
C GLU A 120 10.72 -9.56 12.84
N LEU A 121 10.96 -9.56 11.51
CA LEU A 121 9.90 -9.56 10.51
C LEU A 121 8.99 -10.79 10.68
N GLU A 122 9.55 -11.99 10.84
CA GLU A 122 8.77 -13.20 11.03
C GLU A 122 7.99 -13.18 12.36
N THR A 123 8.58 -12.62 13.43
CA THR A 123 7.86 -12.43 14.70
C THR A 123 6.65 -11.51 14.53
N ALA A 124 6.82 -10.38 13.84
CA ALA A 124 5.74 -9.46 13.53
C ALA A 124 4.60 -10.12 12.73
N LEU A 125 4.96 -10.87 11.69
CA LEU A 125 3.98 -11.61 10.89
C LEU A 125 3.20 -12.62 11.75
N GLN A 126 3.87 -13.33 12.65
CA GLN A 126 3.25 -14.29 13.54
C GLN A 126 2.28 -13.62 14.51
N GLU A 127 2.64 -12.49 15.10
CA GLU A 127 1.80 -11.76 16.05
C GLU A 127 0.54 -11.21 15.37
N ILE A 128 0.69 -10.53 14.26
CA ILE A 128 -0.44 -9.89 13.55
C ILE A 128 -1.39 -10.94 12.97
N THR A 129 -0.85 -12.00 12.32
CA THR A 129 -1.72 -13.09 11.80
C THR A 129 -2.32 -13.93 12.92
N GLY A 130 -1.57 -14.16 14.01
CA GLY A 130 -2.07 -14.85 15.20
C GLY A 130 -3.24 -14.12 15.88
N ALA A 131 -3.27 -12.79 15.79
CA ALA A 131 -4.42 -11.96 16.18
C ALA A 131 -5.59 -12.01 15.18
N GLY A 132 -5.46 -12.73 14.05
CA GLY A 132 -6.51 -12.96 13.06
C GLY A 132 -6.63 -11.88 11.99
N TYR A 133 -5.64 -11.01 11.84
CA TYR A 133 -5.56 -10.10 10.71
C TYR A 133 -4.89 -10.78 9.50
N ARG A 134 -5.24 -10.30 8.31
CA ARG A 134 -4.57 -10.61 7.05
C ARG A 134 -3.56 -9.51 6.74
N ILE A 135 -2.43 -9.82 6.12
CA ILE A 135 -1.34 -8.86 5.93
C ILE A 135 -1.06 -8.62 4.45
N LEU A 136 -1.14 -7.35 4.04
CA LEU A 136 -0.49 -6.81 2.86
C LEU A 136 0.80 -6.14 3.31
N VAL A 137 1.96 -6.73 2.97
CA VAL A 137 3.26 -6.13 3.32
C VAL A 137 3.54 -4.98 2.36
N ALA A 138 3.73 -3.78 2.91
CA ALA A 138 4.05 -2.58 2.15
C ALA A 138 5.46 -2.66 1.54
N HIS A 139 5.62 -2.14 0.34
CA HIS A 139 6.89 -1.88 -0.37
C HIS A 139 8.03 -2.87 -0.01
N ILE A 140 7.78 -4.17 -0.27
CA ILE A 140 8.70 -5.26 0.10
C ILE A 140 10.12 -5.09 -0.45
N GLU A 141 10.28 -4.29 -1.49
CA GLU A 141 11.59 -3.96 -2.10
C GLU A 141 12.51 -3.16 -1.18
N ARG A 142 11.94 -2.52 -0.14
CA ARG A 142 12.70 -1.74 0.84
C ARG A 142 13.36 -2.57 1.95
N TYR A 143 13.05 -3.88 2.04
CA TYR A 143 13.56 -4.74 3.10
C TYR A 143 14.69 -5.66 2.62
N PRO A 144 15.97 -5.35 2.88
CA PRO A 144 17.11 -6.15 2.41
C PRO A 144 17.06 -7.60 2.89
N CYS A 145 16.48 -7.88 4.06
CA CYS A 145 16.35 -9.25 4.57
C CYS A 145 15.54 -10.15 3.63
N LEU A 146 14.55 -9.62 2.91
CA LEU A 146 13.73 -10.38 1.96
C LEU A 146 14.50 -10.79 0.69
N ALA A 147 15.68 -10.21 0.43
CA ALA A 147 16.57 -10.63 -0.65
C ALA A 147 17.28 -11.98 -0.36
N GLN A 148 17.20 -12.49 0.88
CA GLN A 148 17.71 -13.82 1.22
C GLN A 148 16.98 -14.90 0.43
N HIS A 149 17.74 -15.83 -0.15
CA HIS A 149 17.19 -16.87 -1.02
C HIS A 149 16.06 -17.66 -0.35
N GLY A 150 14.89 -17.66 -0.99
CA GLY A 150 13.71 -18.42 -0.55
C GLY A 150 12.94 -17.85 0.66
N LEU A 151 13.47 -16.82 1.36
CA LEU A 151 12.82 -16.29 2.55
C LEU A 151 11.42 -15.72 2.23
N LEU A 152 11.32 -14.83 1.24
CA LEU A 152 10.03 -14.24 0.86
C LEU A 152 9.02 -15.31 0.46
N ALA A 153 9.41 -16.30 -0.35
CA ALA A 153 8.53 -17.39 -0.78
C ALA A 153 8.03 -18.23 0.40
N ARG A 154 8.92 -18.53 1.37
CA ARG A 154 8.55 -19.24 2.59
C ARG A 154 7.54 -18.47 3.40
N LEU A 155 7.81 -17.18 3.69
CA LEU A 155 6.93 -16.32 4.49
C LEU A 155 5.58 -16.08 3.80
N HIS A 156 5.60 -15.80 2.49
CA HIS A 156 4.40 -15.60 1.68
C HIS A 156 3.45 -16.81 1.78
N LYS A 157 4.00 -18.03 1.65
CA LYS A 157 3.22 -19.26 1.78
C LYS A 157 2.77 -19.53 3.22
N GLN A 158 3.66 -19.39 4.20
CA GLN A 158 3.43 -19.75 5.61
C GLN A 158 2.34 -18.87 6.24
N TYR A 159 2.39 -17.57 5.99
CA TYR A 159 1.47 -16.58 6.58
C TYR A 159 0.37 -16.15 5.61
N ARG A 160 0.30 -16.71 4.40
CA ARG A 160 -0.65 -16.33 3.35
C ARG A 160 -0.64 -14.83 3.08
N LEU A 161 0.58 -14.28 3.01
CA LEU A 161 0.79 -12.86 2.80
C LEU A 161 0.29 -12.41 1.43
N ARG A 162 -0.02 -11.13 1.34
CA ARG A 162 0.04 -10.36 0.11
C ARG A 162 1.22 -9.39 0.19
N CYS A 163 1.82 -9.11 -0.93
CA CYS A 163 3.01 -8.27 -1.01
C CYS A 163 2.82 -7.16 -2.03
N GLN A 164 3.05 -5.93 -1.60
CA GLN A 164 2.97 -4.74 -2.44
C GLN A 164 4.38 -4.22 -2.74
N ILE A 165 4.60 -3.72 -3.96
CA ILE A 165 5.76 -2.94 -4.38
C ILE A 165 5.32 -1.56 -4.85
N ASN A 166 6.21 -0.57 -4.74
CA ASN A 166 5.91 0.80 -5.15
C ASN A 166 6.04 0.99 -6.67
N CYS A 167 5.24 1.92 -7.23
CA CYS A 167 5.41 2.39 -8.60
C CYS A 167 6.84 2.86 -8.88
N SER A 168 7.47 3.56 -7.93
CA SER A 168 8.86 3.98 -8.03
C SER A 168 9.83 2.82 -8.18
N ALA A 169 9.59 1.69 -7.51
CA ALA A 169 10.41 0.49 -7.66
C ALA A 169 10.31 -0.10 -9.08
N VAL A 170 9.13 -0.03 -9.68
CA VAL A 170 8.93 -0.47 -11.08
C VAL A 170 9.62 0.46 -12.07
N LEU A 171 9.60 1.75 -11.81
CA LEU A 171 10.02 2.78 -12.78
C LEU A 171 11.51 3.15 -12.65
N ASP A 172 12.00 3.26 -11.43
CA ASP A 172 13.26 3.94 -11.12
C ASP A 172 14.34 2.99 -10.59
N SER A 173 14.05 1.67 -10.46
CA SER A 173 15.04 0.70 -9.97
C SER A 173 16.18 0.47 -10.96
N GLY A 174 17.39 0.33 -10.42
CA GLY A 174 18.55 -0.09 -11.20
C GLY A 174 18.45 -1.56 -11.63
N PHE A 175 19.36 -1.97 -12.51
CA PHE A 175 19.34 -3.30 -13.16
C PHE A 175 19.21 -4.47 -12.17
N TRP A 176 20.03 -4.52 -11.13
CA TRP A 176 20.01 -5.64 -10.16
C TRP A 176 18.75 -5.66 -9.29
N GLN A 177 18.24 -4.48 -8.91
CA GLN A 177 17.00 -4.38 -8.17
C GLN A 177 15.83 -4.82 -9.05
N TRP A 178 15.79 -4.38 -10.32
CA TRP A 178 14.77 -4.82 -11.26
C TRP A 178 14.78 -6.33 -11.47
N MET A 179 15.94 -6.96 -11.67
CA MET A 179 16.06 -8.42 -11.82
C MET A 179 15.43 -9.18 -10.65
N ARG A 180 15.63 -8.69 -9.43
CA ARG A 180 15.00 -9.25 -8.23
C ARG A 180 13.48 -9.05 -8.24
N LEU A 181 13.00 -7.85 -8.54
CA LEU A 181 11.57 -7.54 -8.63
C LEU A 181 10.88 -8.38 -9.70
N GLU A 182 11.47 -8.47 -10.87
CA GLU A 182 10.97 -9.29 -11.98
C GLU A 182 10.86 -10.76 -11.59
N HIS A 183 11.86 -11.30 -10.89
CA HIS A 183 11.80 -12.65 -10.34
C HIS A 183 10.64 -12.81 -9.36
N TRP A 184 10.47 -11.90 -8.42
CA TRP A 184 9.37 -11.95 -7.46
C TRP A 184 7.99 -11.84 -8.14
N ILE A 185 7.86 -10.97 -9.14
CA ILE A 185 6.62 -10.85 -9.94
C ILE A 185 6.35 -12.15 -10.69
N LYS A 186 7.33 -12.68 -11.42
CA LYS A 186 7.15 -13.90 -12.23
C LYS A 186 6.88 -15.15 -11.41
N THR A 187 7.33 -15.18 -10.16
CA THR A 187 7.09 -16.29 -9.23
C THR A 187 5.83 -16.09 -8.37
N GLY A 188 5.07 -15.02 -8.60
CA GLY A 188 3.79 -14.75 -7.90
C GLY A 188 3.96 -14.33 -6.44
N LEU A 189 5.10 -13.72 -6.09
CA LEU A 189 5.39 -13.22 -4.76
C LEU A 189 5.04 -11.72 -4.58
N VAL A 190 4.62 -11.06 -5.66
CA VAL A 190 4.08 -9.70 -5.66
C VAL A 190 2.62 -9.78 -6.05
N ASP A 191 1.76 -9.20 -5.25
CA ASP A 191 0.31 -9.21 -5.43
C ASP A 191 -0.22 -7.86 -5.92
N ALA A 192 0.41 -6.75 -5.51
CA ALA A 192 -0.03 -5.42 -5.88
C ALA A 192 1.13 -4.47 -6.18
N VAL A 193 0.87 -3.52 -7.09
CA VAL A 193 1.67 -2.32 -7.29
C VAL A 193 0.83 -1.12 -6.85
N SER A 194 1.40 -0.25 -6.01
CA SER A 194 0.71 0.92 -5.49
C SER A 194 1.60 2.15 -5.55
N SER A 195 1.01 3.33 -5.45
CA SER A 195 1.76 4.57 -5.67
C SER A 195 2.68 4.93 -4.52
N ASP A 196 2.24 4.73 -3.29
CA ASP A 196 2.86 5.30 -2.08
C ASP A 196 2.98 6.84 -2.23
N ALA A 197 1.92 7.45 -2.82
CA ALA A 197 1.91 8.87 -3.14
C ALA A 197 1.75 9.72 -1.88
N HIS A 198 2.59 10.75 -1.75
CA HIS A 198 2.56 11.70 -0.62
C HIS A 198 2.30 13.14 -1.06
N ASN A 199 2.52 13.45 -2.34
CA ASN A 199 2.32 14.78 -2.92
C ASN A 199 2.29 14.69 -4.44
N CYS A 200 2.07 15.83 -5.11
CA CYS A 200 2.04 15.91 -6.57
C CYS A 200 3.39 16.21 -7.23
N THR A 201 4.50 16.27 -6.46
CA THR A 201 5.81 16.70 -6.97
C THR A 201 6.88 15.62 -6.84
N SER A 202 7.38 15.36 -5.64
CA SER A 202 8.49 14.43 -5.39
C SER A 202 8.05 12.97 -5.24
N ARG A 203 6.83 12.74 -4.73
CA ARG A 203 6.21 11.40 -4.56
C ARG A 203 4.78 11.39 -5.10
N PRO A 204 4.58 11.64 -6.43
CA PRO A 204 3.24 11.64 -7.03
C PRO A 204 2.72 10.22 -7.28
N THR A 205 1.41 10.12 -7.56
CA THR A 205 0.87 8.91 -8.17
C THR A 205 1.51 8.69 -9.55
N ARG A 206 1.82 7.42 -9.87
CA ARG A 206 2.45 7.03 -11.14
C ARG A 206 1.93 5.66 -11.60
N MET A 207 0.65 5.35 -11.28
CA MET A 207 0.04 4.04 -11.55
C MET A 207 0.03 3.70 -13.04
N ARG A 208 -0.34 4.67 -13.90
CA ARG A 208 -0.35 4.49 -15.36
C ARG A 208 1.05 4.21 -15.91
N GLN A 209 2.05 4.98 -15.49
CA GLN A 209 3.43 4.79 -15.94
C GLN A 209 3.97 3.41 -15.50
N ALA A 210 3.69 3.02 -14.24
CA ALA A 210 4.08 1.71 -13.72
C ALA A 210 3.39 0.58 -14.50
N TYR A 211 2.09 0.70 -14.79
CA TYR A 211 1.35 -0.25 -15.60
C TYR A 211 1.97 -0.42 -17.00
N GLU A 212 2.24 0.69 -17.71
CA GLU A 212 2.85 0.66 -19.03
C GLU A 212 4.23 0.00 -19.02
N ARG A 213 5.04 0.32 -18.00
CA ARG A 213 6.34 -0.31 -17.80
C ARG A 213 6.21 -1.81 -17.55
N LEU A 214 5.26 -2.23 -16.70
CA LEU A 214 4.97 -3.64 -16.43
C LEU A 214 4.51 -4.38 -17.68
N CYS A 215 3.65 -3.78 -18.52
CA CYS A 215 3.22 -4.39 -19.78
C CYS A 215 4.42 -4.78 -20.65
N THR A 216 5.44 -3.92 -20.72
CA THR A 216 6.65 -4.17 -21.52
C THR A 216 7.59 -5.17 -20.88
N ARG A 217 7.59 -5.33 -19.56
CA ARG A 217 8.57 -6.14 -18.82
C ARG A 217 8.07 -7.53 -18.45
N VAL A 218 6.79 -7.64 -18.05
CA VAL A 218 6.21 -8.89 -17.52
C VAL A 218 4.92 -9.31 -18.23
N GLY A 219 4.49 -8.54 -19.22
CA GLY A 219 3.31 -8.80 -20.03
C GLY A 219 2.03 -8.17 -19.48
N GLN A 220 1.09 -7.89 -20.40
CA GLN A 220 -0.14 -7.13 -20.12
C GLN A 220 -1.03 -7.78 -19.05
N THR A 221 -1.24 -9.09 -19.12
CA THR A 221 -2.09 -9.80 -18.16
C THR A 221 -1.55 -9.68 -16.73
N THR A 222 -0.23 -9.84 -16.56
CA THR A 222 0.42 -9.67 -15.25
C THR A 222 0.31 -8.22 -14.79
N ALA A 223 0.52 -7.24 -15.68
CA ALA A 223 0.41 -5.83 -15.35
C ALA A 223 -1.02 -5.47 -14.91
N GLN A 224 -2.04 -5.92 -15.63
CA GLN A 224 -3.45 -5.70 -15.29
C GLN A 224 -3.77 -6.26 -13.91
N LYS A 225 -3.33 -7.48 -13.65
CA LYS A 225 -3.50 -8.14 -12.36
C LYS A 225 -2.87 -7.32 -11.23
N LEU A 226 -1.59 -6.96 -11.31
CA LEU A 226 -0.84 -6.25 -10.26
C LEU A 226 -1.37 -4.83 -9.98
N THR A 227 -2.08 -4.22 -10.91
CA THR A 227 -2.63 -2.87 -10.79
C THR A 227 -4.14 -2.85 -10.56
N GLY A 228 -4.78 -4.02 -10.41
CA GLY A 228 -6.23 -4.16 -10.23
C GLY A 228 -7.06 -3.80 -11.46
N LEU A 229 -6.44 -3.55 -12.62
CA LEU A 229 -7.13 -3.11 -13.83
C LEU A 229 -8.03 -4.20 -14.45
N ASP A 230 -7.78 -5.46 -14.13
CA ASP A 230 -8.62 -6.61 -14.52
C ASP A 230 -9.83 -6.81 -13.60
N GLY A 231 -10.04 -5.95 -12.61
CA GLY A 231 -11.09 -6.07 -11.61
C GLY A 231 -10.75 -7.06 -10.48
N THR A 232 -9.53 -7.55 -10.42
CA THR A 232 -9.09 -8.40 -9.30
C THR A 232 -8.97 -7.57 -8.04
N GLU A 233 -9.84 -7.81 -7.07
CA GLU A 233 -9.74 -7.25 -5.73
C GLU A 233 -9.00 -8.24 -4.83
N TYR A 234 -7.71 -7.99 -4.58
CA TYR A 234 -6.87 -8.89 -3.78
C TYR A 234 -7.23 -8.94 -2.30
N LEU A 235 -8.00 -7.97 -1.83
CA LEU A 235 -8.32 -7.78 -0.42
C LEU A 235 -9.75 -8.22 -0.06
N VAL A 236 -10.40 -8.97 -0.92
CA VAL A 236 -11.73 -9.55 -0.65
C VAL A 236 -11.59 -10.91 0.03
#